data_923c910f3e8488e8fb816352662e4db7
#
_entry.id   923c910f3e8488e8fb816352662e4db7
#
_cell.length_a   1.000
_cell.length_b   1.000
_cell.length_c   1.000
_cell.angle_alpha   90.00
_cell.angle_beta   90.00
_cell.angle_gamma   90.00
#
_symmetry.space_group_name_H-M   'P 1'
#
loop_
_entity.id
_entity.type
_entity.pdbx_description
1 polymer ?
#
loop_
_entity_poly.entity_id
_entity_poly.type
_entity_poly.pdbx_seq_one_letter_code
_entity_poly.pdbx_strand_id
1 'polypeptide(L)'
;MRYHKLSEAQFREMHKEFSIFLAAQGINKEEWDKIKEESKEKVDHLLNAFSDMVWEKIISTCAYLEFSTPDQLYLFHTQEKSATVFVVKISPQFTDLTTEAGFETLLNQLHSDKVTLYTASKPYTPNRNEFIYSYLKKGATLSKGARYSRLQSYFSNSPK
;
A
#
# COMPACT_ATOMS: atom_id res chain seq x y z
N MET A 1 -13.18 -14.04 -7.35
CA MET A 1 -12.41 -13.16 -6.42
C MET A 1 -11.49 -12.26 -7.23
N ARG A 2 -11.53 -10.96 -6.98
CA ARG A 2 -10.75 -9.98 -7.72
C ARG A 2 -9.35 -9.78 -7.15
N TYR A 3 -9.24 -9.89 -5.83
CA TYR A 3 -7.98 -9.75 -5.09
C TYR A 3 -7.74 -11.04 -4.30
N HIS A 4 -6.57 -11.18 -3.69
CA HIS A 4 -6.30 -12.37 -2.91
C HIS A 4 -7.03 -12.31 -1.54
N LYS A 5 -7.33 -13.49 -1.01
CA LYS A 5 -8.01 -13.61 0.28
C LYS A 5 -7.13 -13.09 1.41
N LEU A 6 -7.74 -12.40 2.36
CA LEU A 6 -7.04 -11.97 3.56
C LEU A 6 -6.55 -13.19 4.36
N SER A 7 -5.46 -13.02 5.11
CA SER A 7 -4.95 -14.06 5.98
C SER A 7 -5.84 -14.23 7.22
N GLU A 8 -5.70 -15.36 7.92
CA GLU A 8 -6.42 -15.57 9.18
C GLU A 8 -6.16 -14.47 10.20
N ALA A 9 -4.90 -14.01 10.31
CA ALA A 9 -4.55 -12.93 11.22
C ALA A 9 -5.28 -11.64 10.85
N GLN A 10 -5.34 -11.32 9.55
CA GLN A 10 -6.06 -10.13 9.07
C GLN A 10 -7.55 -10.24 9.34
N PHE A 11 -8.16 -11.41 9.15
CA PHE A 11 -9.57 -11.62 9.49
C PHE A 11 -9.83 -11.42 10.98
N ARG A 12 -8.95 -11.90 11.85
CA ARG A 12 -9.09 -11.71 13.30
C ARG A 12 -9.03 -10.25 13.68
N GLU A 13 -8.11 -9.49 13.10
CA GLU A 13 -8.01 -8.05 13.35
C GLU A 13 -9.25 -7.30 12.88
N MET A 14 -9.93 -7.81 11.86
CA MET A 14 -11.08 -7.18 11.22
C MET A 14 -12.40 -7.89 11.57
N HIS A 15 -12.46 -8.63 12.69
CA HIS A 15 -13.66 -9.39 13.04
C HIS A 15 -14.90 -8.52 13.22
N LYS A 16 -14.72 -7.30 13.69
CA LYS A 16 -15.82 -6.35 13.88
C LYS A 16 -16.39 -5.90 12.53
N GLU A 17 -15.51 -5.54 11.62
CA GLU A 17 -15.87 -5.15 10.27
C GLU A 17 -16.51 -6.31 9.52
N PHE A 18 -16.01 -7.52 9.72
CA PHE A 18 -16.58 -8.72 9.12
C PHE A 18 -18.00 -8.99 9.65
N SER A 19 -18.24 -8.79 10.95
CA SER A 19 -19.57 -8.93 11.52
C SER A 19 -20.56 -7.94 10.92
N ILE A 20 -20.12 -6.70 10.68
CA ILE A 20 -20.93 -5.67 10.01
C ILE A 20 -21.22 -6.08 8.57
N PHE A 21 -20.22 -6.61 7.87
CA PHE A 21 -20.40 -7.12 6.51
C PHE A 21 -21.45 -8.24 6.46
N LEU A 22 -21.37 -9.21 7.38
CA LEU A 22 -22.34 -10.30 7.45
C LEU A 22 -23.75 -9.77 7.73
N ALA A 23 -23.89 -8.81 8.66
CA ALA A 23 -25.16 -8.19 8.97
C ALA A 23 -25.77 -7.51 7.73
N ALA A 24 -24.94 -6.85 6.94
CA ALA A 24 -25.38 -6.23 5.69
C ALA A 24 -25.85 -7.26 4.65
N GLN A 25 -25.37 -8.51 4.75
CA GLN A 25 -25.82 -9.62 3.92
C GLN A 25 -27.04 -10.34 4.52
N GLY A 26 -27.56 -9.84 5.65
CA GLY A 26 -28.68 -10.47 6.33
C GLY A 26 -28.31 -11.69 7.16
N ILE A 27 -27.05 -11.85 7.52
CA ILE A 27 -26.53 -13.01 8.25
C ILE A 27 -26.21 -12.59 9.69
N ASN A 28 -26.92 -13.15 10.66
CA ASN A 28 -26.61 -12.94 12.07
C ASN A 28 -25.59 -13.98 12.57
N LYS A 29 -25.18 -13.89 13.82
CA LYS A 29 -24.18 -14.79 14.40
C LYS A 29 -24.60 -16.26 14.36
N GLU A 30 -25.86 -16.54 14.69
CA GLU A 30 -26.39 -17.91 14.70
C GLU A 30 -26.37 -18.50 13.29
N GLU A 31 -26.79 -17.72 12.30
CA GLU A 31 -26.77 -18.14 10.90
C GLU A 31 -25.35 -18.34 10.41
N TRP A 32 -24.43 -17.47 10.82
CA TRP A 32 -23.01 -17.61 10.43
C TRP A 32 -22.40 -18.89 11.01
N ASP A 33 -22.68 -19.19 12.29
CA ASP A 33 -22.19 -20.41 12.94
C ASP A 33 -22.72 -21.64 12.22
N LYS A 34 -23.98 -21.59 11.79
CA LYS A 34 -24.61 -22.67 11.02
C LYS A 34 -23.96 -22.83 9.65
N ILE A 35 -23.69 -21.73 8.96
CA ILE A 35 -23.02 -21.75 7.65
C ILE A 35 -21.63 -22.36 7.76
N LYS A 36 -20.88 -22.02 8.82
CA LYS A 36 -19.54 -22.57 9.05
C LYS A 36 -19.55 -24.07 9.21
N GLU A 37 -20.61 -24.63 9.80
CA GLU A 37 -20.75 -26.07 9.98
C GLU A 37 -21.24 -26.79 8.72
N GLU A 38 -22.15 -26.16 7.97
CA GLU A 38 -22.87 -26.82 6.89
C GLU A 38 -22.31 -26.63 5.49
N SER A 39 -21.60 -25.51 5.24
CA SER A 39 -21.16 -25.19 3.88
C SER A 39 -19.85 -24.44 3.84
N LYS A 40 -18.76 -25.15 3.62
CA LYS A 40 -17.44 -24.55 3.43
C LYS A 40 -17.38 -23.68 2.19
N GLU A 41 -18.12 -24.06 1.16
CA GLU A 41 -18.18 -23.31 -0.10
C GLU A 41 -18.78 -21.91 0.11
N LYS A 42 -19.85 -21.83 0.90
CA LYS A 42 -20.50 -20.57 1.22
C LYS A 42 -19.60 -19.70 2.11
N VAL A 43 -18.87 -20.31 3.06
CA VAL A 43 -17.87 -19.63 3.88
C VAL A 43 -16.81 -18.99 3.00
N ASP A 44 -16.23 -19.76 2.08
CA ASP A 44 -15.20 -19.23 1.17
C ASP A 44 -15.73 -18.09 0.31
N HIS A 45 -16.95 -18.22 -0.19
CA HIS A 45 -17.57 -17.17 -0.99
C HIS A 45 -17.70 -15.87 -0.20
N LEU A 46 -18.14 -15.95 1.05
CA LEU A 46 -18.29 -14.76 1.91
C LEU A 46 -16.95 -14.18 2.29
N LEU A 47 -15.95 -15.00 2.60
CA LEU A 47 -14.61 -14.54 2.92
C LEU A 47 -13.94 -13.85 1.72
N ASN A 48 -14.14 -14.41 0.53
CA ASN A 48 -13.62 -13.82 -0.70
C ASN A 48 -14.27 -12.45 -0.98
N ALA A 49 -15.60 -12.38 -0.83
CA ALA A 49 -16.33 -11.13 -1.03
C ALA A 49 -15.90 -10.05 -0.05
N PHE A 50 -15.72 -10.41 1.23
CA PHE A 50 -15.23 -9.49 2.23
C PHE A 50 -13.81 -9.03 1.93
N SER A 51 -12.93 -9.96 1.53
CA SER A 51 -11.55 -9.63 1.17
C SER A 51 -11.51 -8.62 0.02
N ASP A 52 -12.30 -8.85 -1.03
CA ASP A 52 -12.38 -7.93 -2.16
C ASP A 52 -12.88 -6.54 -1.74
N MET A 53 -13.87 -6.49 -0.85
CA MET A 53 -14.39 -5.23 -0.32
C MET A 53 -13.32 -4.46 0.46
N VAL A 54 -12.54 -5.15 1.30
CA VAL A 54 -11.47 -4.53 2.08
C VAL A 54 -10.39 -3.97 1.15
N TRP A 55 -9.96 -4.76 0.16
CA TRP A 55 -8.96 -4.31 -0.81
C TRP A 55 -9.45 -3.11 -1.61
N GLU A 56 -10.70 -3.12 -2.08
CA GLU A 56 -11.28 -1.99 -2.80
C GLU A 56 -11.27 -0.72 -1.97
N LYS A 57 -11.60 -0.82 -0.69
CA LYS A 57 -11.59 0.33 0.20
C LYS A 57 -10.17 0.87 0.40
N ILE A 58 -9.21 0.00 0.63
CA ILE A 58 -7.80 0.38 0.80
C ILE A 58 -7.30 1.10 -0.46
N ILE A 59 -7.56 0.53 -1.61
CA ILE A 59 -7.09 1.06 -2.89
C ILE A 59 -7.77 2.38 -3.23
N SER A 60 -9.08 2.47 -3.02
CA SER A 60 -9.84 3.69 -3.34
C SER A 60 -9.43 4.89 -2.49
N THR A 61 -9.02 4.65 -1.24
CA THR A 61 -8.58 5.71 -0.32
C THR A 61 -7.08 5.94 -0.35
N CYS A 62 -6.33 5.16 -1.12
CA CYS A 62 -4.88 5.29 -1.21
C CYS A 62 -4.49 6.61 -1.87
N ALA A 63 -3.70 7.42 -1.19
CA ALA A 63 -3.14 8.64 -1.76
C ALA A 63 -1.63 8.54 -1.94
N TYR A 64 -0.96 7.77 -1.10
CA TYR A 64 0.50 7.62 -1.12
C TYR A 64 0.89 6.17 -0.87
N LEU A 65 1.92 5.72 -1.58
CA LEU A 65 2.55 4.41 -1.39
C LEU A 65 4.04 4.58 -1.18
N GLU A 66 4.62 3.71 -0.37
CA GLU A 66 6.06 3.65 -0.16
C GLU A 66 6.56 2.22 -0.38
N PHE A 67 7.63 2.11 -1.11
CA PHE A 67 8.32 0.82 -1.30
C PHE A 67 9.81 1.06 -1.11
N SER A 68 10.44 0.30 -0.21
CA SER A 68 11.87 0.48 0.06
C SER A 68 12.60 -0.85 0.13
N THR A 69 13.82 -0.82 -0.35
CA THR A 69 14.85 -1.83 -0.10
C THR A 69 16.00 -1.10 0.59
N PRO A 70 17.04 -1.79 1.08
CA PRO A 70 18.14 -1.07 1.73
C PRO A 70 18.78 0.03 0.89
N ASP A 71 18.81 -0.13 -0.44
CA ASP A 71 19.49 0.81 -1.35
C ASP A 71 18.56 1.52 -2.33
N GLN A 72 17.25 1.33 -2.21
CA GLN A 72 16.27 1.99 -3.09
C GLN A 72 15.03 2.42 -2.31
N LEU A 73 14.46 3.55 -2.72
CA LEU A 73 13.24 4.07 -2.13
C LEU A 73 12.34 4.62 -3.25
N TYR A 74 11.08 4.20 -3.22
CA TYR A 74 10.05 4.66 -4.15
C TYR A 74 8.93 5.27 -3.35
N LEU A 75 8.65 6.56 -3.57
CA LEU A 75 7.59 7.30 -2.91
C LEU A 75 6.59 7.75 -3.95
N PHE A 76 5.38 7.18 -3.89
CA PHE A 76 4.33 7.44 -4.88
C PHE A 76 3.27 8.37 -4.30
N HIS A 77 2.82 9.31 -5.12
CA HIS A 77 1.57 10.03 -4.91
C HIS A 77 0.57 9.53 -5.97
N THR A 78 -0.42 8.76 -5.52
CA THR A 78 -1.38 8.10 -6.42
C THR A 78 -2.57 9.01 -6.66
N GLN A 79 -2.49 9.80 -7.71
CA GLN A 79 -3.55 10.71 -8.13
C GLN A 79 -4.59 9.96 -8.98
N GLU A 80 -5.59 10.68 -9.47
CA GLU A 80 -6.69 10.06 -10.21
C GLU A 80 -6.25 9.43 -11.53
N LYS A 81 -5.44 10.14 -12.30
CA LYS A 81 -5.06 9.71 -13.66
C LYS A 81 -3.66 9.11 -13.78
N SER A 82 -2.79 9.44 -12.85
CA SER A 82 -1.40 8.96 -12.88
C SER A 82 -0.80 9.03 -11.49
N ALA A 83 0.33 8.37 -11.31
CA ALA A 83 1.11 8.47 -10.08
C ALA A 83 2.38 9.28 -10.36
N THR A 84 2.71 10.20 -9.45
CA THR A 84 4.03 10.83 -9.42
C THR A 84 4.89 10.02 -8.48
N VAL A 85 6.14 9.75 -8.85
CA VAL A 85 7.04 8.97 -8.03
C VAL A 85 8.37 9.71 -7.85
N PHE A 86 8.87 9.72 -6.61
CA PHE A 86 10.27 10.04 -6.32
C PHE A 86 11.02 8.72 -6.18
N VAL A 87 12.10 8.57 -6.94
CA VAL A 87 12.94 7.39 -6.90
C VAL A 87 14.30 7.78 -6.38
N VAL A 88 14.72 7.09 -5.33
CA VAL A 88 16.05 7.29 -4.71
C VAL A 88 16.81 5.99 -4.83
N LYS A 89 18.03 6.08 -5.33
CA LYS A 89 18.97 4.95 -5.36
C LYS A 89 20.27 5.41 -4.72
N ILE A 90 20.81 4.60 -3.84
CA ILE A 90 22.04 4.94 -3.13
C ILE A 90 23.10 3.86 -3.36
N SER A 91 24.37 4.24 -3.18
CA SER A 91 25.46 3.30 -3.21
C SER A 91 25.29 2.27 -2.08
N PRO A 92 25.62 0.99 -2.34
CA PRO A 92 25.55 -0.04 -1.29
C PRO A 92 26.32 0.39 -0.04
N GLN A 93 25.77 0.10 1.12
CA GLN A 93 26.36 0.41 2.44
C GLN A 93 26.44 1.90 2.79
N PHE A 94 25.85 2.79 1.98
CA PHE A 94 25.79 4.22 2.31
C PHE A 94 24.89 4.44 3.53
N THR A 95 23.67 3.92 3.49
CA THR A 95 22.71 3.89 4.61
C THR A 95 21.66 2.84 4.28
N ASP A 96 20.75 2.59 5.23
CA ASP A 96 19.66 1.62 5.04
C ASP A 96 18.35 2.37 4.88
N LEU A 97 17.80 2.41 3.66
CA LEU A 97 16.57 3.13 3.36
C LEU A 97 15.31 2.47 3.90
N THR A 98 15.41 1.28 4.48
CA THR A 98 14.28 0.64 5.15
C THR A 98 14.06 1.16 6.56
N THR A 99 14.98 1.97 7.10
CA THR A 99 14.89 2.51 8.46
C THR A 99 14.63 4.02 8.44
N GLU A 100 14.05 4.54 9.52
CA GLU A 100 13.87 5.98 9.68
C GLU A 100 15.20 6.72 9.78
N ALA A 101 16.14 6.17 10.53
CA ALA A 101 17.48 6.75 10.67
C ALA A 101 18.18 6.81 9.31
N GLY A 102 18.02 5.78 8.49
CA GLY A 102 18.57 5.76 7.13
C GLY A 102 17.98 6.82 6.24
N PHE A 103 16.68 7.04 6.34
CA PHE A 103 16.00 8.11 5.59
C PHE A 103 16.47 9.49 6.03
N GLU A 104 16.65 9.72 7.33
CA GLU A 104 17.19 11.00 7.83
C GLU A 104 18.61 11.24 7.34
N THR A 105 19.46 10.19 7.32
CA THR A 105 20.81 10.29 6.75
C THR A 105 20.75 10.68 5.27
N LEU A 106 19.84 10.07 4.52
CA LEU A 106 19.61 10.40 3.11
C LEU A 106 19.27 11.89 2.95
N LEU A 107 18.32 12.40 3.73
CA LEU A 107 17.84 13.77 3.62
C LEU A 107 18.98 14.79 3.86
N ASN A 108 19.94 14.44 4.71
CA ASN A 108 21.09 15.30 4.99
C ASN A 108 22.17 15.24 3.91
N GLN A 109 22.06 14.32 2.96
CA GLN A 109 23.09 14.09 1.94
C GLN A 109 22.54 13.92 0.52
N LEU A 110 21.45 14.60 0.23
CA LEU A 110 20.80 14.50 -1.09
C LEU A 110 21.69 14.95 -2.25
N HIS A 111 22.69 15.80 -1.98
CA HIS A 111 23.64 16.26 -3.00
C HIS A 111 24.88 15.36 -3.15
N SER A 112 24.98 14.29 -2.34
CA SER A 112 26.11 13.37 -2.42
C SER A 112 26.14 12.65 -3.76
N ASP A 113 27.34 12.39 -4.27
CA ASP A 113 27.52 11.57 -5.48
C ASP A 113 27.09 10.11 -5.28
N LYS A 114 26.88 9.69 -4.04
CA LYS A 114 26.39 8.37 -3.69
C LYS A 114 24.86 8.24 -3.78
N VAL A 115 24.18 9.35 -4.05
CA VAL A 115 22.71 9.41 -4.11
C VAL A 115 22.28 9.78 -5.52
N THR A 116 21.40 8.95 -6.10
CA THR A 116 20.70 9.29 -7.34
C THR A 116 19.24 9.53 -6.98
N LEU A 117 18.72 10.69 -7.33
CA LEU A 117 17.37 11.11 -7.02
C LEU A 117 16.71 11.64 -8.28
N TYR A 118 15.56 11.10 -8.64
CA TYR A 118 14.79 11.61 -9.77
C TYR A 118 13.29 11.45 -9.51
N THR A 119 12.49 12.17 -10.30
CA THR A 119 11.04 12.10 -10.25
C THR A 119 10.53 11.66 -11.62
N ALA A 120 9.38 11.00 -11.63
CA ALA A 120 8.74 10.54 -12.84
C ALA A 120 7.23 10.54 -12.65
N SER A 121 6.50 10.59 -13.77
CA SER A 121 5.06 10.38 -13.79
C SER A 121 4.81 8.99 -14.37
N LYS A 122 4.02 8.19 -13.70
CA LYS A 122 3.69 6.82 -14.11
C LYS A 122 2.22 6.75 -14.49
N PRO A 123 1.91 6.44 -15.76
CA PRO A 123 0.52 6.16 -16.12
C PRO A 123 0.06 4.85 -15.47
N TYR A 124 -1.22 4.74 -15.20
CA TYR A 124 -1.77 3.52 -14.64
C TYR A 124 -1.99 2.49 -15.74
N THR A 125 -1.35 1.34 -15.59
CA THR A 125 -1.46 0.25 -16.55
C THR A 125 -1.74 -1.04 -15.79
N PRO A 126 -2.86 -1.73 -16.05
CA PRO A 126 -3.95 -1.33 -16.98
C PRO A 126 -4.87 -0.25 -16.41
N ASN A 127 -4.94 -0.08 -15.08
CA ASN A 127 -5.75 0.95 -14.43
C ASN A 127 -5.19 1.23 -13.04
N ARG A 128 -5.74 2.27 -12.39
CA ARG A 128 -5.27 2.73 -11.08
C ARG A 128 -5.31 1.62 -10.01
N ASN A 129 -6.42 0.90 -9.92
CA ASN A 129 -6.61 -0.11 -8.90
C ASN A 129 -5.60 -1.25 -9.04
N GLU A 130 -5.39 -1.74 -10.25
CA GLU A 130 -4.44 -2.82 -10.48
C GLU A 130 -2.99 -2.36 -10.31
N PHE A 131 -2.69 -1.12 -10.66
CA PHE A 131 -1.37 -0.52 -10.42
C PHE A 131 -1.06 -0.52 -8.92
N ILE A 132 -1.96 0.04 -8.11
CA ILE A 132 -1.77 0.12 -6.65
C ILE A 132 -1.68 -1.28 -6.06
N TYR A 133 -2.60 -2.16 -6.44
CA TYR A 133 -2.60 -3.53 -5.93
C TYR A 133 -1.30 -4.27 -6.24
N SER A 134 -0.76 -4.09 -7.44
CA SER A 134 0.49 -4.74 -7.83
C SER A 134 1.67 -4.32 -6.95
N TYR A 135 1.73 -3.05 -6.56
CA TYR A 135 2.77 -2.58 -5.64
C TYR A 135 2.55 -3.07 -4.22
N LEU A 136 1.30 -3.12 -3.76
CA LEU A 136 0.99 -3.68 -2.44
C LEU A 136 1.41 -5.14 -2.36
N LYS A 137 1.21 -5.91 -3.42
CA LYS A 137 1.66 -7.31 -3.46
C LYS A 137 3.18 -7.44 -3.42
N LYS A 138 3.91 -6.47 -3.95
CA LYS A 138 5.37 -6.45 -3.91
C LYS A 138 5.94 -6.04 -2.56
N GLY A 139 5.09 -5.60 -1.63
CA GLY A 139 5.51 -5.18 -0.31
C GLY A 139 5.45 -3.68 -0.06
N ALA A 140 4.89 -2.90 -0.99
CA ALA A 140 4.66 -1.48 -0.75
C ALA A 140 3.66 -1.31 0.38
N THR A 141 3.79 -0.20 1.12
CA THR A 141 2.91 0.14 2.23
C THR A 141 2.16 1.43 1.94
N LEU A 142 0.99 1.55 2.54
CA LEU A 142 0.23 2.79 2.50
C LEU A 142 0.90 3.84 3.39
N SER A 143 0.88 5.08 2.94
CA SER A 143 1.52 6.18 3.65
C SER A 143 0.57 7.38 3.69
N LYS A 144 0.81 8.28 4.64
CA LYS A 144 0.12 9.58 4.69
C LYS A 144 0.90 10.66 3.94
N GLY A 145 2.01 10.30 3.30
CA GLY A 145 2.77 11.19 2.45
C GLY A 145 3.83 12.03 3.14
N ALA A 146 4.21 11.70 4.38
CA ALA A 146 5.19 12.49 5.13
C ALA A 146 6.56 12.51 4.42
N ARG A 147 7.06 11.35 4.03
CA ARG A 147 8.34 11.25 3.32
C ARG A 147 8.28 11.87 1.92
N TYR A 148 7.18 11.63 1.22
CA TYR A 148 6.94 12.24 -0.09
C TYR A 148 6.99 13.76 0.01
N SER A 149 6.30 14.33 0.99
CA SER A 149 6.26 15.78 1.19
C SER A 149 7.64 16.35 1.52
N ARG A 150 8.44 15.64 2.28
CA ARG A 150 9.79 16.08 2.62
C ARG A 150 10.70 16.15 1.38
N LEU A 151 10.63 15.16 0.50
CA LEU A 151 11.36 15.19 -0.76
C LEU A 151 10.80 16.23 -1.73
N GLN A 152 9.49 16.39 -1.77
CA GLN A 152 8.85 17.41 -2.60
C GLN A 152 9.33 18.80 -2.20
N SER A 153 9.44 19.06 -0.90
CA SER A 153 9.98 20.34 -0.39
C SER A 153 11.41 20.57 -0.85
N TYR A 154 12.23 19.53 -0.86
CA TYR A 154 13.59 19.62 -1.36
C TYR A 154 13.61 20.08 -2.83
N PHE A 155 12.78 19.48 -3.69
CA PHE A 155 12.71 19.89 -5.09
C PHE A 155 12.20 21.32 -5.26
N SER A 156 11.20 21.70 -4.48
CA SER A 156 10.62 23.04 -4.55
C SER A 156 11.57 24.13 -4.08
N ASN A 157 12.45 23.81 -3.13
CA ASN A 157 13.39 24.77 -2.53
C ASN A 157 14.79 24.72 -3.15
N SER A 158 15.04 23.78 -4.07
CA SER A 158 16.33 23.68 -4.74
C SER A 158 16.48 24.80 -5.78
N PRO A 159 17.61 25.49 -5.81
CA PRO A 159 17.89 26.42 -6.90
C PRO A 159 18.03 25.62 -8.20
N LYS A 160 17.39 26.10 -9.22
CA LYS A 160 17.50 25.52 -10.55
C LYS A 160 18.81 25.90 -11.22
#